data_5c205e7a7eff8afc6f9fa699ab40fdb6
#
_entry.id   5c205e7a7eff8afc6f9fa699ab40fdb6
#
_cell.length_a   1.000
_cell.length_b   1.000
_cell.length_c   1.000
_cell.angle_alpha   90.00
_cell.angle_beta   90.00
_cell.angle_gamma   90.00
#
_symmetry.space_group_name_H-M   'P 1'
#
loop_
_entity.id
_entity.type
_entity.pdbx_description
1 polymer ?
#
loop_
_entity_poly.entity_id
_entity_poly.type
_entity_poly.pdbx_seq_one_letter_code
_entity_poly.pdbx_strand_id
1 'polypeptide(L)'
;MSEIVEAIEQYGLSDKNRPKAQFGKIGIVGCGSVGQTIARIISTSGMDVIFIELSDERVEAAIKGIEQTLDDMINHWGMTEGEKRSILSRIHGYVSCSALSGADLVIEAIKSKIREQRVSQRKELFKKIESQVSPDTIIATNSTTVVITELSSELIHKDRCVSLHFSTSNPGANIVEAVKGLYTSDQVYANVQKFIKMIGRKMVPVEESPGLLSVR
;
A
#
# COMPACT_ATOMS: atom_id res chain seq x y z
N MET A 1 -48.94 21.63 9.22
CA MET A 1 -47.59 22.21 9.00
C MET A 1 -46.71 21.08 8.50
N SER A 2 -46.45 21.06 7.20
CA SER A 2 -45.51 20.10 6.60
C SER A 2 -44.10 20.61 6.82
N GLU A 3 -43.30 19.92 7.62
CA GLU A 3 -41.87 20.17 7.69
C GLU A 3 -41.25 19.94 6.30
N ILE A 4 -40.74 21.02 5.73
CA ILE A 4 -39.93 20.92 4.50
C ILE A 4 -38.58 20.39 4.94
N VAL A 5 -38.38 19.08 4.79
CA VAL A 5 -37.06 18.45 4.92
C VAL A 5 -36.31 18.79 3.62
N GLU A 6 -35.53 19.86 3.65
CA GLU A 6 -34.63 20.17 2.54
C GLU A 6 -33.57 19.05 2.44
N ALA A 7 -33.43 18.49 1.26
CA ALA A 7 -32.48 17.42 1.04
C ALA A 7 -31.06 17.92 1.27
N ILE A 8 -30.30 17.23 2.12
CA ILE A 8 -28.89 17.52 2.50
C ILE A 8 -27.99 17.67 1.26
N GLU A 9 -28.40 17.10 0.15
CA GLU A 9 -27.76 17.21 -1.16
C GLU A 9 -27.60 18.64 -1.68
N GLN A 10 -28.48 19.58 -1.27
CA GLN A 10 -28.42 20.99 -1.69
C GLN A 10 -27.28 21.76 -1.00
N TYR A 11 -26.75 21.25 0.11
CA TYR A 11 -25.67 21.88 0.86
C TYR A 11 -24.27 21.38 0.47
N GLY A 12 -24.13 20.70 -0.66
CA GLY A 12 -22.82 20.22 -1.15
C GLY A 12 -22.22 19.08 -0.33
N LEU A 13 -23.01 18.43 0.52
CA LEU A 13 -22.58 17.32 1.39
C LEU A 13 -22.81 15.95 0.75
N SER A 14 -23.29 15.88 -0.50
CA SER A 14 -23.37 14.62 -1.23
C SER A 14 -21.99 14.19 -1.74
N ASP A 15 -21.61 12.94 -1.48
CA ASP A 15 -20.35 12.35 -1.94
C ASP A 15 -20.18 12.33 -3.49
N LYS A 16 -21.25 12.61 -4.23
CA LYS A 16 -21.27 12.54 -5.70
C LYS A 16 -20.43 13.62 -6.39
N ASN A 17 -20.08 14.72 -5.72
CA ASN A 17 -19.36 15.85 -6.29
C ASN A 17 -17.96 16.10 -5.67
N ARG A 18 -17.50 15.25 -4.75
CA ARG A 18 -16.10 15.32 -4.31
C ARG A 18 -15.23 14.71 -5.41
N PRO A 19 -14.20 15.42 -5.91
CA PRO A 19 -13.22 14.79 -6.78
C PRO A 19 -12.67 13.58 -6.02
N LYS A 20 -12.87 12.38 -6.58
CA LYS A 20 -12.37 11.13 -5.98
C LYS A 20 -10.88 11.33 -5.75
N ALA A 21 -10.45 11.25 -4.48
CA ALA A 21 -9.02 11.30 -4.19
C ALA A 21 -8.34 10.24 -5.05
N GLN A 22 -7.26 10.58 -5.72
CA GLN A 22 -6.57 9.68 -6.67
C GLN A 22 -6.13 8.37 -5.99
N PHE A 23 -5.94 8.42 -4.66
CA PHE A 23 -5.65 7.27 -3.81
C PHE A 23 -6.51 7.36 -2.55
N GLY A 24 -7.46 6.48 -2.41
CA GLY A 24 -8.35 6.38 -1.23
C GLY A 24 -8.18 5.05 -0.51
N LYS A 25 -8.00 3.96 -1.26
CA LYS A 25 -7.94 2.59 -0.75
C LYS A 25 -6.67 1.89 -1.24
N ILE A 26 -5.83 1.44 -0.33
CA ILE A 26 -4.55 0.81 -0.63
C ILE A 26 -4.56 -0.64 -0.13
N GLY A 27 -4.19 -1.57 -1.02
CA GLY A 27 -4.01 -2.97 -0.70
C GLY A 27 -2.56 -3.27 -0.29
N ILE A 28 -2.37 -4.18 0.68
CA ILE A 28 -1.05 -4.72 1.04
C ILE A 28 -1.14 -6.24 1.06
N VAL A 29 -0.25 -6.92 0.36
CA VAL A 29 -0.18 -8.38 0.40
C VAL A 29 1.06 -8.83 1.17
N GLY A 30 0.82 -9.43 2.32
CA GLY A 30 1.83 -9.72 3.33
C GLY A 30 1.98 -8.61 4.36
N CYS A 31 1.44 -8.83 5.57
CA CYS A 31 1.46 -7.87 6.68
C CYS A 31 2.41 -8.29 7.82
N GLY A 32 3.63 -8.74 7.45
CA GLY A 32 4.75 -8.90 8.39
C GLY A 32 5.27 -7.52 8.86
N SER A 33 6.44 -7.47 9.49
CA SER A 33 7.00 -6.22 10.05
C SER A 33 7.02 -5.05 9.06
N VAL A 34 7.39 -5.31 7.80
CA VAL A 34 7.42 -4.30 6.74
C VAL A 34 6.00 -3.89 6.34
N GLY A 35 5.10 -4.85 6.08
CA GLY A 35 3.72 -4.57 5.72
C GLY A 35 2.97 -3.80 6.80
N GLN A 36 3.19 -4.10 8.08
CA GLN A 36 2.65 -3.36 9.23
C GLN A 36 3.14 -1.90 9.23
N THR A 37 4.42 -1.69 8.97
CA THR A 37 4.99 -0.33 8.87
C THR A 37 4.36 0.45 7.71
N ILE A 38 4.22 -0.18 6.54
CA ILE A 38 3.58 0.44 5.36
C ILE A 38 2.11 0.76 5.67
N ALA A 39 1.35 -0.20 6.24
CA ALA A 39 -0.05 -0.01 6.61
C ALA A 39 -0.24 1.19 7.55
N ARG A 40 0.59 1.29 8.58
CA ARG A 40 0.56 2.41 9.52
C ARG A 40 0.86 3.74 8.84
N ILE A 41 1.91 3.82 8.01
CA ILE A 41 2.27 5.05 7.28
C ILE A 41 1.10 5.53 6.41
N ILE A 42 0.51 4.64 5.64
CA ILE A 42 -0.58 4.96 4.72
C ILE A 42 -1.83 5.38 5.48
N SER A 43 -2.22 4.61 6.51
CA SER A 43 -3.41 4.93 7.32
C SER A 43 -3.25 6.22 8.12
N THR A 44 -2.04 6.55 8.60
CA THR A 44 -1.75 7.85 9.24
C THR A 44 -2.00 9.02 8.29
N SER A 45 -1.85 8.81 6.99
CA SER A 45 -2.14 9.83 5.96
C SER A 45 -3.63 9.92 5.57
N GLY A 46 -4.51 9.18 6.27
CA GLY A 46 -5.96 9.25 6.09
C GLY A 46 -6.54 8.33 5.03
N MET A 47 -5.74 7.43 4.44
CA MET A 47 -6.19 6.45 3.44
C MET A 47 -6.63 5.14 4.10
N ASP A 48 -7.61 4.47 3.50
CA ASP A 48 -8.02 3.13 3.91
C ASP A 48 -7.00 2.08 3.47
N VAL A 49 -6.71 1.14 4.35
CA VAL A 49 -5.75 0.06 4.11
C VAL A 49 -6.45 -1.28 4.24
N ILE A 50 -6.34 -2.09 3.20
CA ILE A 50 -6.70 -3.50 3.24
C ILE A 50 -5.41 -4.31 3.15
N PHE A 51 -5.22 -5.25 4.08
CA PHE A 51 -4.10 -6.16 3.96
C PHE A 51 -4.55 -7.63 3.89
N ILE A 52 -3.75 -8.43 3.19
CA ILE A 52 -4.00 -9.86 2.98
C ILE A 52 -2.91 -10.65 3.69
N GLU A 53 -3.33 -11.64 4.49
CA GLU A 53 -2.48 -12.61 5.13
C GLU A 53 -2.94 -14.05 4.88
N LEU A 54 -2.12 -15.02 5.26
CA LEU A 54 -2.33 -16.44 4.94
C LEU A 54 -3.38 -17.11 5.82
N SER A 55 -3.68 -16.55 7.00
CA SER A 55 -4.68 -17.07 7.94
C SER A 55 -5.20 -15.98 8.88
N ASP A 56 -6.32 -16.24 9.53
CA ASP A 56 -6.95 -15.32 10.48
C ASP A 56 -6.03 -15.03 11.68
N GLU A 57 -5.29 -16.03 12.17
CA GLU A 57 -4.32 -15.85 13.26
C GLU A 57 -3.21 -14.87 12.86
N ARG A 58 -2.80 -14.88 11.59
CA ARG A 58 -1.81 -13.91 11.07
C ARG A 58 -2.41 -12.52 10.89
N VAL A 59 -3.68 -12.43 10.52
CA VAL A 59 -4.41 -11.16 10.47
C VAL A 59 -4.45 -10.54 11.87
N GLU A 60 -4.87 -11.30 12.88
CA GLU A 60 -4.91 -10.86 14.28
C GLU A 60 -3.52 -10.44 14.79
N ALA A 61 -2.50 -11.24 14.51
CA ALA A 61 -1.12 -10.93 14.89
C ALA A 61 -0.60 -9.64 14.23
N ALA A 62 -0.99 -9.37 12.98
CA ALA A 62 -0.62 -8.15 12.27
C ALA A 62 -1.30 -6.92 12.89
N ILE A 63 -2.61 -6.98 13.16
CA ILE A 63 -3.35 -5.90 13.84
C ILE A 63 -2.73 -5.61 15.21
N LYS A 64 -2.49 -6.65 16.01
CA LYS A 64 -1.86 -6.50 17.33
C LYS A 64 -0.46 -5.87 17.24
N GLY A 65 0.33 -6.24 16.24
CA GLY A 65 1.66 -5.64 16.02
C GLY A 65 1.60 -4.16 15.64
N ILE A 66 0.62 -3.77 14.83
CA ILE A 66 0.37 -2.35 14.51
C ILE A 66 -0.07 -1.61 15.76
N GLU A 67 -0.99 -2.18 16.54
CA GLU A 67 -1.52 -1.59 17.78
C GLU A 67 -0.41 -1.35 18.80
N GLN A 68 0.46 -2.33 19.05
CA GLN A 68 1.62 -2.19 19.93
C GLN A 68 2.55 -1.06 19.48
N THR A 69 2.82 -0.97 18.18
CA THR A 69 3.66 0.13 17.65
C THR A 69 3.02 1.50 17.89
N LEU A 70 1.70 1.62 17.76
CA LEU A 70 0.97 2.86 18.02
C LEU A 70 0.97 3.20 19.52
N ASP A 71 0.89 2.21 20.41
CA ASP A 71 1.02 2.39 21.86
C ASP A 71 2.41 2.93 22.24
N ASP A 72 3.46 2.39 21.62
CA ASP A 72 4.82 2.91 21.80
C ASP A 72 4.94 4.36 21.31
N MET A 73 4.24 4.72 20.22
CA MET A 73 4.21 6.10 19.73
C MET A 73 3.46 7.06 20.67
N ILE A 74 2.40 6.61 21.33
CA ILE A 74 1.72 7.39 22.38
C ILE A 74 2.68 7.65 23.54
N ASN A 75 3.35 6.60 24.00
CA ASN A 75 4.22 6.69 25.18
C ASN A 75 5.49 7.52 24.97
N HIS A 76 6.04 7.59 23.75
CA HIS A 76 7.34 8.16 23.48
C HIS A 76 7.34 9.35 22.52
N TRP A 77 6.29 9.54 21.70
CA TRP A 77 6.32 10.47 20.57
C TRP A 77 5.14 11.45 20.53
N GLY A 78 4.31 11.45 21.57
CA GLY A 78 3.21 12.41 21.71
C GLY A 78 1.99 12.16 20.82
N MET A 79 1.82 10.94 20.27
CA MET A 79 0.58 10.53 19.60
C MET A 79 -0.55 10.45 20.63
N THR A 80 -1.76 10.80 20.23
CA THR A 80 -2.95 10.72 21.09
C THR A 80 -3.72 9.42 20.87
N GLU A 81 -4.50 9.01 21.88
CA GLU A 81 -5.43 7.87 21.77
C GLU A 81 -6.47 8.07 20.65
N GLY A 82 -6.87 9.32 20.39
CA GLY A 82 -7.77 9.65 19.28
C GLY A 82 -7.16 9.36 17.92
N GLU A 83 -5.90 9.72 17.72
CA GLU A 83 -5.15 9.41 16.49
C GLU A 83 -4.95 7.91 16.32
N LYS A 84 -4.57 7.18 17.39
CA LYS A 84 -4.47 5.71 17.37
C LYS A 84 -5.78 5.09 16.87
N ARG A 85 -6.92 5.45 17.49
CA ARG A 85 -8.23 4.93 17.06
C ARG A 85 -8.54 5.26 15.60
N SER A 86 -8.25 6.47 15.17
CA SER A 86 -8.46 6.92 13.80
C SER A 86 -7.59 6.14 12.78
N ILE A 87 -6.36 5.80 13.13
CA ILE A 87 -5.47 4.99 12.30
C ILE A 87 -5.99 3.55 12.21
N LEU A 88 -6.29 2.92 13.35
CA LEU A 88 -6.75 1.53 13.39
C LEU A 88 -8.09 1.34 12.67
N SER A 89 -9.01 2.32 12.75
CA SER A 89 -10.31 2.24 12.08
C SER A 89 -10.25 2.18 10.55
N ARG A 90 -9.11 2.51 9.95
CA ARG A 90 -8.89 2.44 8.49
C ARG A 90 -8.12 1.19 8.06
N ILE A 91 -7.67 0.34 8.99
CA ILE A 91 -6.85 -0.84 8.66
C ILE A 91 -7.67 -2.10 8.84
N HIS A 92 -7.86 -2.85 7.76
CA HIS A 92 -8.66 -4.07 7.75
C HIS A 92 -7.87 -5.24 7.16
N GLY A 93 -7.86 -6.37 7.86
CA GLY A 93 -7.16 -7.59 7.44
C GLY A 93 -8.11 -8.64 6.89
N TYR A 94 -7.64 -9.39 5.87
CA TYR A 94 -8.39 -10.45 5.22
C TYR A 94 -7.45 -11.60 4.82
N VAL A 95 -8.02 -12.78 4.59
CA VAL A 95 -7.30 -13.94 4.05
C VAL A 95 -7.52 -14.12 2.55
N SER A 96 -8.53 -13.48 1.98
CA SER A 96 -8.86 -13.58 0.56
C SER A 96 -8.38 -12.37 -0.23
N CYS A 97 -7.68 -12.59 -1.35
CA CYS A 97 -7.28 -11.54 -2.27
C CYS A 97 -8.48 -10.80 -2.92
N SER A 98 -9.70 -11.36 -2.88
CA SER A 98 -10.90 -10.69 -3.39
C SER A 98 -11.20 -9.36 -2.66
N ALA A 99 -10.75 -9.21 -1.41
CA ALA A 99 -10.87 -7.97 -0.64
C ALA A 99 -10.09 -6.79 -1.27
N LEU A 100 -9.09 -7.07 -2.14
CA LEU A 100 -8.34 -6.04 -2.87
C LEU A 100 -9.17 -5.31 -3.92
N SER A 101 -10.37 -5.81 -4.24
CA SER A 101 -11.26 -5.15 -5.20
C SER A 101 -11.51 -3.69 -4.83
N GLY A 102 -11.39 -2.80 -5.81
CA GLY A 102 -11.51 -1.36 -5.62
C GLY A 102 -10.31 -0.67 -4.96
N ALA A 103 -9.17 -1.36 -4.78
CA ALA A 103 -7.93 -0.71 -4.39
C ALA A 103 -7.36 0.12 -5.55
N ASP A 104 -6.80 1.30 -5.24
CA ASP A 104 -6.14 2.18 -6.20
C ASP A 104 -4.67 1.79 -6.44
N LEU A 105 -4.05 1.21 -5.42
CA LEU A 105 -2.68 0.69 -5.42
C LEU A 105 -2.63 -0.57 -4.55
N VAL A 106 -1.92 -1.61 -5.01
CA VAL A 106 -1.61 -2.80 -4.21
C VAL A 106 -0.10 -2.94 -4.08
N ILE A 107 0.39 -3.10 -2.85
CA ILE A 107 1.81 -3.26 -2.53
C ILE A 107 2.07 -4.69 -2.06
N GLU A 108 2.86 -5.44 -2.80
CA GLU A 108 3.38 -6.75 -2.36
C GLU A 108 4.54 -6.54 -1.38
N ALA A 109 4.40 -7.11 -0.18
CA ALA A 109 5.38 -7.05 0.90
C ALA A 109 5.62 -8.42 1.56
N ILE A 110 5.49 -9.51 0.78
CA ILE A 110 5.71 -10.87 1.29
C ILE A 110 7.20 -11.12 1.54
N LYS A 111 7.47 -11.92 2.58
CA LYS A 111 8.81 -12.43 2.88
C LYS A 111 8.95 -13.85 2.33
N SER A 112 9.69 -14.03 1.24
CA SER A 112 10.01 -15.36 0.73
C SER A 112 11.17 -15.97 1.54
N LYS A 113 10.98 -17.18 2.05
CA LYS A 113 12.00 -17.93 2.81
C LYS A 113 13.01 -18.62 1.90
N ILE A 114 12.58 -19.06 0.72
CA ILE A 114 13.37 -19.85 -0.22
C ILE A 114 13.86 -18.94 -1.34
N ARG A 115 15.17 -18.77 -1.46
CA ARG A 115 15.80 -17.83 -2.40
C ARG A 115 15.47 -18.17 -3.87
N GLU A 116 15.52 -19.44 -4.22
CA GLU A 116 15.30 -19.94 -5.58
C GLU A 116 13.85 -19.76 -6.06
N GLN A 117 12.89 -19.73 -5.13
CA GLN A 117 11.46 -19.61 -5.44
C GLN A 117 10.93 -18.17 -5.35
N ARG A 118 11.78 -17.20 -5.02
CA ARG A 118 11.32 -15.81 -4.78
C ARG A 118 10.65 -15.18 -5.98
N VAL A 119 11.19 -15.42 -7.18
CA VAL A 119 10.68 -14.85 -8.42
C VAL A 119 9.36 -15.52 -8.80
N SER A 120 9.33 -16.86 -8.87
CA SER A 120 8.14 -17.61 -9.28
C SER A 120 6.95 -17.37 -8.35
N GLN A 121 7.17 -17.41 -7.04
CA GLN A 121 6.11 -17.13 -6.06
C GLN A 121 5.52 -15.73 -6.22
N ARG A 122 6.36 -14.72 -6.46
CA ARG A 122 5.88 -13.34 -6.67
C ARG A 122 5.20 -13.18 -8.02
N LYS A 123 5.66 -13.81 -9.09
CA LYS A 123 4.97 -13.81 -10.39
C LYS A 123 3.56 -14.38 -10.27
N GLU A 124 3.41 -15.53 -9.61
CA GLU A 124 2.08 -16.11 -9.37
C GLU A 124 1.19 -15.20 -8.50
N LEU A 125 1.78 -14.57 -7.48
CA LEU A 125 1.06 -13.62 -6.65
C LEU A 125 0.63 -12.38 -7.47
N PHE A 126 1.48 -11.86 -8.33
CA PHE A 126 1.16 -10.72 -9.19
C PHE A 126 0.00 -11.04 -10.13
N LYS A 127 -0.01 -12.22 -10.76
CA LYS A 127 -1.16 -12.70 -11.56
C LYS A 127 -2.44 -12.79 -10.72
N LYS A 128 -2.33 -13.33 -9.50
CA LYS A 128 -3.46 -13.41 -8.58
C LYS A 128 -3.99 -12.03 -8.20
N ILE A 129 -3.12 -11.07 -7.90
CA ILE A 129 -3.51 -9.69 -7.63
C ILE A 129 -4.19 -9.09 -8.86
N GLU A 130 -3.57 -9.21 -10.04
CA GLU A 130 -4.11 -8.69 -11.30
C GLU A 130 -5.54 -9.17 -11.57
N SER A 131 -5.85 -10.43 -11.27
CA SER A 131 -7.19 -11.00 -11.45
C SER A 131 -8.25 -10.46 -10.50
N GLN A 132 -7.87 -9.78 -9.43
CA GLN A 132 -8.78 -9.29 -8.38
C GLN A 132 -9.01 -7.77 -8.43
N VAL A 133 -8.20 -7.04 -9.18
CA VAL A 133 -8.20 -5.58 -9.18
C VAL A 133 -8.54 -5.01 -10.55
N SER A 134 -8.97 -3.73 -10.57
CA SER A 134 -9.23 -3.00 -11.83
C SER A 134 -7.95 -2.90 -12.69
N PRO A 135 -8.06 -2.82 -14.03
CA PRO A 135 -6.94 -2.49 -14.90
C PRO A 135 -6.19 -1.21 -14.53
N ASP A 136 -6.85 -0.24 -13.92
CA ASP A 136 -6.27 1.04 -13.50
C ASP A 136 -5.52 0.96 -12.16
N THR A 137 -5.68 -0.13 -11.40
CA THR A 137 -5.00 -0.32 -10.12
C THR A 137 -3.50 -0.49 -10.33
N ILE A 138 -2.68 0.33 -9.67
CA ILE A 138 -1.23 0.18 -9.70
C ILE A 138 -0.83 -1.05 -8.86
N ILE A 139 0.09 -1.87 -9.39
CA ILE A 139 0.64 -3.01 -8.65
C ILE A 139 2.11 -2.75 -8.36
N ALA A 140 2.48 -2.75 -7.08
CA ALA A 140 3.83 -2.48 -6.64
C ALA A 140 4.44 -3.67 -5.88
N THR A 141 5.76 -3.82 -5.96
CA THR A 141 6.51 -4.69 -5.03
C THR A 141 7.37 -3.85 -4.09
N ASN A 142 7.46 -4.26 -2.83
CA ASN A 142 8.45 -3.72 -1.90
C ASN A 142 9.77 -4.54 -1.90
N SER A 143 9.89 -5.55 -2.77
CA SER A 143 11.09 -6.38 -2.85
C SER A 143 12.28 -5.59 -3.38
N THR A 144 13.43 -5.73 -2.71
CA THR A 144 14.72 -5.16 -3.14
C THR A 144 15.55 -6.14 -3.97
N THR A 145 15.13 -7.40 -4.07
CA THR A 145 15.94 -8.49 -4.63
C THR A 145 15.44 -9.02 -5.97
N VAL A 146 14.27 -8.57 -6.40
CA VAL A 146 13.67 -8.98 -7.68
C VAL A 146 13.26 -7.73 -8.44
N VAL A 147 13.63 -7.67 -9.73
CA VAL A 147 13.33 -6.51 -10.58
C VAL A 147 11.87 -6.52 -11.03
N ILE A 148 11.24 -5.36 -11.03
CA ILE A 148 9.80 -5.24 -11.36
C ILE A 148 9.51 -5.62 -12.82
N THR A 149 10.44 -5.38 -13.74
CA THR A 149 10.35 -5.81 -15.14
C THR A 149 10.13 -7.33 -15.24
N GLU A 150 10.87 -8.10 -14.44
CA GLU A 150 10.71 -9.55 -14.43
C GLU A 150 9.39 -9.98 -13.77
N LEU A 151 8.99 -9.36 -12.67
CA LEU A 151 7.74 -9.68 -11.97
C LEU A 151 6.51 -9.41 -12.84
N SER A 152 6.51 -8.31 -13.58
CA SER A 152 5.39 -7.91 -14.43
C SER A 152 5.38 -8.57 -15.81
N SER A 153 6.43 -9.30 -16.19
CA SER A 153 6.62 -9.81 -17.56
C SER A 153 5.47 -10.68 -18.08
N GLU A 154 4.74 -11.35 -17.20
CA GLU A 154 3.65 -12.27 -17.54
C GLU A 154 2.24 -11.69 -17.31
N LEU A 155 2.14 -10.43 -16.86
CA LEU A 155 0.87 -9.76 -16.66
C LEU A 155 0.27 -9.25 -17.98
N ILE A 156 -1.05 -9.06 -18.01
CA ILE A 156 -1.75 -8.44 -19.12
C ILE A 156 -1.44 -6.93 -19.16
N HIS A 157 -1.55 -6.26 -18.00
CA HIS A 157 -1.32 -4.84 -17.86
C HIS A 157 0.02 -4.55 -17.16
N LYS A 158 1.13 -4.76 -17.88
CA LYS A 158 2.50 -4.61 -17.36
C LYS A 158 2.86 -3.16 -17.03
N ASP A 159 2.26 -2.23 -17.73
CA ASP A 159 2.54 -0.80 -17.71
C ASP A 159 2.15 -0.12 -16.41
N ARG A 160 1.31 -0.78 -15.58
CA ARG A 160 0.89 -0.31 -14.25
C ARG A 160 1.75 -0.80 -13.09
N CYS A 161 2.84 -1.51 -13.38
CA CYS A 161 3.68 -2.12 -12.34
C CYS A 161 4.89 -1.24 -12.02
N VAL A 162 5.25 -1.17 -10.72
CA VAL A 162 6.35 -0.33 -10.21
C VAL A 162 7.00 -1.01 -8.99
N SER A 163 8.26 -0.70 -8.68
CA SER A 163 8.83 -1.08 -7.38
C SER A 163 8.84 0.11 -6.43
N LEU A 164 8.37 -0.11 -5.20
CA LEU A 164 8.30 0.88 -4.13
C LEU A 164 8.97 0.33 -2.87
N HIS A 165 10.20 0.72 -2.64
CA HIS A 165 10.93 0.27 -1.47
C HIS A 165 10.82 1.27 -0.33
N PHE A 166 10.09 0.87 0.73
CA PHE A 166 9.97 1.62 1.97
C PHE A 166 11.17 1.33 2.86
N SER A 167 11.98 2.34 3.15
CA SER A 167 13.11 2.20 4.07
C SER A 167 12.59 2.03 5.48
N THR A 168 12.61 0.79 5.98
CA THR A 168 12.21 0.44 7.35
C THR A 168 13.41 0.33 8.31
N SER A 169 14.63 0.24 7.77
CA SER A 169 15.86 0.11 8.55
C SER A 169 16.29 1.41 9.21
N ASN A 170 15.84 2.55 8.70
CA ASN A 170 16.11 3.87 9.26
C ASN A 170 14.79 4.61 9.50
N PRO A 171 14.23 4.57 10.71
CA PRO A 171 12.96 5.21 11.04
C PRO A 171 12.92 6.72 10.78
N GLY A 172 14.09 7.39 10.77
CA GLY A 172 14.21 8.81 10.44
C GLY A 172 14.24 9.11 8.93
N ALA A 173 14.46 8.12 8.08
CA ALA A 173 14.46 8.30 6.64
C ALA A 173 13.03 8.35 6.10
N ASN A 174 12.52 9.58 5.90
CA ASN A 174 11.20 9.81 5.30
C ASN A 174 11.23 9.66 3.77
N ILE A 175 11.84 8.57 3.27
CA ILE A 175 12.01 8.31 1.84
C ILE A 175 11.32 7.01 1.42
N VAL A 176 10.91 6.96 0.14
CA VAL A 176 10.53 5.75 -0.58
C VAL A 176 11.34 5.73 -1.88
N GLU A 177 12.12 4.70 -2.08
CA GLU A 177 12.80 4.48 -3.35
C GLU A 177 11.78 3.93 -4.35
N ALA A 178 11.73 4.53 -5.54
CA ALA A 178 10.81 4.15 -6.59
C ALA A 178 11.60 3.76 -7.83
N VAL A 179 11.36 2.54 -8.33
CA VAL A 179 12.01 2.00 -9.53
C VAL A 179 10.98 1.91 -10.65
N LYS A 180 11.26 2.58 -11.74
CA LYS A 180 10.52 2.48 -12.99
C LYS A 180 11.06 1.28 -13.77
N GLY A 181 10.26 0.22 -13.93
CA GLY A 181 10.61 -0.92 -14.77
C GLY A 181 10.49 -0.62 -16.26
N LEU A 182 10.96 -1.54 -17.10
CA LEU A 182 10.93 -1.40 -18.57
C LEU A 182 9.52 -1.13 -19.11
N TYR A 183 8.49 -1.73 -18.51
CA TYR A 183 7.11 -1.60 -18.97
C TYR A 183 6.34 -0.48 -18.28
N THR A 184 6.83 0.05 -17.15
CA THR A 184 6.12 1.06 -16.34
C THR A 184 5.85 2.32 -17.16
N SER A 185 4.57 2.72 -17.29
CA SER A 185 4.20 3.94 -18.00
C SER A 185 4.60 5.20 -17.22
N ASP A 186 4.84 6.30 -17.93
CA ASP A 186 5.14 7.60 -17.33
C ASP A 186 3.99 8.10 -16.46
N GLN A 187 2.75 7.82 -16.87
CA GLN A 187 1.56 8.20 -16.12
C GLN A 187 1.50 7.48 -14.75
N VAL A 188 1.75 6.18 -14.73
CA VAL A 188 1.79 5.39 -13.49
C VAL A 188 2.90 5.90 -12.57
N TYR A 189 4.08 6.17 -13.11
CA TYR A 189 5.20 6.68 -12.33
C TYR A 189 4.91 8.07 -11.74
N ALA A 190 4.28 8.95 -12.50
CA ALA A 190 3.83 10.25 -12.01
C ALA A 190 2.74 10.14 -10.92
N ASN A 191 1.83 9.17 -11.05
CA ASN A 191 0.81 8.91 -10.03
C ASN A 191 1.44 8.39 -8.73
N VAL A 192 2.43 7.51 -8.84
CA VAL A 192 3.21 7.01 -7.69
C VAL A 192 3.94 8.15 -6.97
N GLN A 193 4.50 9.11 -7.71
CA GLN A 193 5.12 10.30 -7.12
C GLN A 193 4.11 11.10 -6.28
N LYS A 194 2.88 11.27 -6.78
CA LYS A 194 1.80 11.92 -6.03
C LYS A 194 1.44 11.12 -4.77
N PHE A 195 1.30 9.79 -4.89
CA PHE A 195 1.02 8.92 -3.76
C PHE A 195 2.08 9.06 -2.66
N ILE A 196 3.38 8.96 -3.01
CA ILE A 196 4.48 9.10 -2.06
C ILE A 196 4.45 10.45 -1.36
N LYS A 197 4.12 11.54 -2.07
CA LYS A 197 3.93 12.86 -1.48
C LYS A 197 2.73 12.90 -0.53
N MET A 198 1.61 12.25 -0.87
CA MET A 198 0.41 12.19 -0.04
C MET A 198 0.66 11.49 1.30
N ILE A 199 1.52 10.48 1.33
CA ILE A 199 1.92 9.79 2.57
C ILE A 199 3.06 10.51 3.32
N GLY A 200 3.37 11.77 2.98
CA GLY A 200 4.36 12.59 3.66
C GLY A 200 5.80 12.11 3.47
N ARG A 201 6.10 11.39 2.37
CA ARG A 201 7.43 10.85 2.08
C ARG A 201 8.06 11.56 0.87
N LYS A 202 9.40 11.48 0.81
CA LYS A 202 10.17 11.95 -0.34
C LYS A 202 10.47 10.77 -1.26
N MET A 203 10.14 10.90 -2.54
CA MET A 203 10.50 9.92 -3.55
C MET A 203 11.97 10.04 -3.92
N VAL A 204 12.66 8.91 -3.95
CA VAL A 204 14.01 8.77 -4.51
C VAL A 204 13.91 7.88 -5.74
N PRO A 205 14.09 8.42 -6.95
CA PRO A 205 14.13 7.62 -8.16
C PRO A 205 15.40 6.76 -8.16
N VAL A 206 15.24 5.48 -8.48
CA VAL A 206 16.34 4.51 -8.58
C VAL A 206 16.22 3.75 -9.88
N GLU A 207 17.33 3.49 -10.53
CA GLU A 207 17.37 2.64 -11.72
C GLU A 207 17.17 1.18 -11.36
N GLU A 208 16.53 0.44 -12.27
CA GLU A 208 16.23 -0.96 -12.05
C GLU A 208 17.53 -1.78 -12.03
N SER A 209 17.86 -2.31 -10.88
CA SER A 209 19.01 -3.20 -10.70
C SER A 209 18.74 -4.19 -9.56
N PRO A 210 19.31 -5.39 -9.57
CA PRO A 210 19.28 -6.27 -8.42
C PRO A 210 19.95 -5.60 -7.20
N GLY A 211 19.19 -5.30 -6.16
CA GLY A 211 19.66 -4.59 -4.99
C GLY A 211 19.58 -3.05 -5.11
N LEU A 212 18.84 -2.43 -4.21
CA LEU A 212 18.65 -0.97 -4.16
C LEU A 212 19.80 -0.28 -3.39
N LEU A 213 19.96 1.03 -3.61
CA LEU A 213 21.06 1.83 -3.02
C LEU A 213 21.10 1.79 -1.49
N SER A 214 19.94 1.73 -0.84
CA SER A 214 19.83 1.69 0.63
C SER A 214 20.27 0.37 1.27
N VAL A 215 20.57 -0.66 0.47
CA VAL A 215 20.97 -2.01 0.92
C VAL A 215 22.48 -2.23 0.78
N ARG A 216 23.21 -1.24 0.28
CA ARG A 216 24.68 -1.29 0.12
C ARG A 216 25.41 -0.60 1.26
#